data_94153e0303baa1b2ae21073473b08bca
#
_entry.id   94153e0303baa1b2ae21073473b08bca
#
_cell.length_a   1.000
_cell.length_b   1.000
_cell.length_c   1.000
_cell.angle_alpha   90.00
_cell.angle_beta   90.00
_cell.angle_gamma   90.00
#
_symmetry.space_group_name_H-M   'P 1'
#
loop_
_entity.id
_entity.type
_entity.pdbx_description
1 polymer ?
#
loop_
_entity_poly.entity_id
_entity_poly.type
_entity_poly.pdbx_seq_one_letter_code
_entity_poly.pdbx_strand_id
1 'polypeptide(L)'
;MSEEHFEDELEEHLPGKPRSPMARRFRGFLPVVIDVECGGFNCATDALLEIAAVTVGMDEQGLLYPQDTLFYRVEPFAGANIEPAALEFTGIKLDHPLRMAVPEQQALTDIFRSVRKAVKSAGCKRAILVGHNSSFDLGFLNAAIARCEIKRNPFHPFSSFDTATLAGLAYGQTVLAKACQAAGIDFDGREAHTARYDTEKTAELFCGIVNRWKEMGGWEEFDD
;
A
#
# COMPACT_ATOMS: atom_id res chain seq x y z
N MET A 1 -18.13 -8.73 -12.24
CA MET A 1 -18.11 -7.28 -12.08
C MET A 1 -19.56 -6.88 -11.94
N SER A 2 -20.05 -6.61 -10.73
CA SER A 2 -21.45 -6.32 -10.44
C SER A 2 -21.74 -4.85 -10.75
N GLU A 3 -22.98 -4.54 -11.17
CA GLU A 3 -23.45 -3.17 -11.45
C GLU A 3 -23.23 -2.20 -10.29
N GLU A 4 -23.25 -2.67 -9.04
CA GLU A 4 -22.92 -1.87 -7.85
C GLU A 4 -21.50 -1.25 -7.86
N HIS A 5 -20.54 -1.85 -8.60
CA HIS A 5 -19.19 -1.30 -8.71
C HIS A 5 -19.08 -0.13 -9.71
N PHE A 6 -20.00 -0.06 -10.66
CA PHE A 6 -20.07 1.02 -11.65
C PHE A 6 -20.86 2.23 -11.10
N GLU A 7 -21.84 1.98 -10.20
CA GLU A 7 -22.63 3.05 -9.58
C GLU A 7 -21.82 3.85 -8.56
N ASP A 8 -20.86 3.21 -7.84
CA ASP A 8 -19.95 3.92 -6.92
C ASP A 8 -18.99 4.91 -7.63
N GLU A 9 -18.70 4.71 -8.91
CA GLU A 9 -17.91 5.67 -9.71
C GLU A 9 -18.77 6.84 -10.21
N LEU A 10 -20.08 6.70 -10.26
CA LEU A 10 -21.05 7.69 -10.77
C LEU A 10 -21.76 8.49 -9.66
N GLU A 11 -21.53 8.19 -8.35
CA GLU A 11 -21.98 9.09 -7.28
C GLU A 11 -21.16 10.40 -7.28
N GLU A 12 -21.32 11.14 -8.34
CA GLU A 12 -20.95 12.52 -8.49
C GLU A 12 -21.86 13.41 -7.66
N HIS A 13 -21.22 14.18 -6.78
CA HIS A 13 -21.65 15.52 -6.37
C HIS A 13 -23.06 15.70 -5.78
N LEU A 14 -23.18 15.33 -4.51
CA LEU A 14 -24.05 16.14 -3.65
C LEU A 14 -23.24 17.38 -3.20
N PRO A 15 -23.74 18.61 -3.39
CA PRO A 15 -23.10 19.81 -2.86
C PRO A 15 -23.17 19.79 -1.35
N GLY A 16 -22.08 19.40 -0.69
CA GLY A 16 -22.03 19.30 0.74
C GLY A 16 -20.60 19.22 1.23
N LYS A 17 -20.24 20.07 2.17
CA LYS A 17 -18.99 20.30 2.88
C LYS A 17 -17.73 20.32 2.00
N PRO A 18 -16.89 21.35 2.11
CA PRO A 18 -15.63 21.42 1.39
C PRO A 18 -14.81 20.18 1.68
N ARG A 19 -14.33 19.51 0.65
CA ARG A 19 -13.45 18.33 0.77
C ARG A 19 -12.16 18.71 1.49
N SER A 20 -11.62 17.79 2.29
CA SER A 20 -10.29 17.97 2.89
C SER A 20 -9.21 18.16 1.79
N PRO A 21 -8.08 18.81 2.09
CA PRO A 21 -6.97 18.93 1.14
C PRO A 21 -6.51 17.56 0.60
N MET A 22 -6.45 16.52 1.45
CA MET A 22 -6.11 15.15 1.05
C MET A 22 -7.15 14.59 0.07
N ALA A 23 -8.44 14.77 0.36
CA ALA A 23 -9.51 14.26 -0.50
C ALA A 23 -9.56 14.96 -1.87
N ARG A 24 -9.21 16.25 -1.94
CA ARG A 24 -9.08 16.97 -3.22
C ARG A 24 -7.90 16.46 -4.03
N ARG A 25 -6.75 16.19 -3.35
CA ARG A 25 -5.51 15.77 -4.01
C ARG A 25 -5.67 14.51 -4.85
N PHE A 26 -6.43 13.53 -4.39
CA PHE A 26 -6.55 12.21 -5.01
C PHE A 26 -8.00 11.78 -5.22
N ARG A 27 -8.89 12.67 -5.64
CA ARG A 27 -10.30 12.36 -5.95
C ARG A 27 -11.07 11.67 -4.81
N GLY A 28 -10.76 11.98 -3.58
CA GLY A 28 -11.37 11.36 -2.40
C GLY A 28 -10.70 10.07 -1.95
N PHE A 29 -9.57 9.68 -2.54
CA PHE A 29 -8.79 8.54 -2.10
C PHE A 29 -7.70 8.94 -1.11
N LEU A 30 -7.48 8.08 -0.10
CA LEU A 30 -6.31 8.15 0.78
C LEU A 30 -5.24 7.18 0.27
N PRO A 31 -4.03 7.63 -0.11
CA PRO A 31 -2.93 6.73 -0.38
C PRO A 31 -2.54 5.95 0.88
N VAL A 32 -2.41 4.63 0.73
CA VAL A 32 -1.91 3.73 1.77
C VAL A 32 -0.89 2.79 1.13
N VAL A 33 0.33 2.84 1.63
CA VAL A 33 1.40 2.00 1.09
C VAL A 33 1.27 0.60 1.64
N ILE A 34 1.33 -0.39 0.78
CA ILE A 34 1.30 -1.82 1.12
C ILE A 34 2.51 -2.47 0.47
N ASP A 35 3.16 -3.33 1.22
CA ASP A 35 4.16 -4.26 0.73
C ASP A 35 3.95 -5.63 1.36
N VAL A 36 4.21 -6.69 0.59
CA VAL A 36 4.01 -8.07 1.01
C VAL A 36 5.22 -8.93 0.73
N GLU A 37 5.56 -9.82 1.68
CA GLU A 37 6.49 -10.93 1.44
C GLU A 37 5.71 -12.23 1.31
N CYS A 38 6.03 -13.00 0.28
CA CYS A 38 5.22 -14.14 -0.13
C CYS A 38 6.06 -15.39 -0.33
N GLY A 39 5.40 -16.55 -0.31
CA GLY A 39 6.02 -17.86 -0.57
C GLY A 39 6.27 -18.14 -2.05
N GLY A 40 6.04 -17.20 -2.95
CA GLY A 40 6.21 -17.33 -4.38
C GLY A 40 5.52 -16.20 -5.14
N PHE A 41 5.30 -16.36 -6.44
CA PHE A 41 4.77 -15.31 -7.31
C PHE A 41 3.28 -15.47 -7.66
N ASN A 42 2.68 -16.61 -7.35
CA ASN A 42 1.29 -16.88 -7.68
C ASN A 42 0.37 -16.59 -6.50
N CYS A 43 -0.28 -15.44 -6.48
CA CYS A 43 -1.17 -15.02 -5.40
C CYS A 43 -2.37 -15.95 -5.13
N ALA A 44 -2.72 -16.83 -6.09
CA ALA A 44 -3.81 -17.80 -5.91
C ALA A 44 -3.39 -19.00 -5.07
N THR A 45 -2.13 -19.40 -5.12
CA THR A 45 -1.63 -20.64 -4.50
C THR A 45 -0.55 -20.40 -3.44
N ASP A 46 0.19 -19.31 -3.52
CA ASP A 46 1.36 -19.10 -2.70
C ASP A 46 1.01 -18.33 -1.42
N ALA A 47 1.71 -18.64 -0.35
CA ALA A 47 1.45 -18.05 0.96
C ALA A 47 1.76 -16.55 0.99
N LEU A 48 0.88 -15.76 1.59
CA LEU A 48 1.22 -14.46 2.14
C LEU A 48 1.96 -14.68 3.46
N LEU A 49 3.19 -14.22 3.59
CA LEU A 49 4.05 -14.48 4.76
C LEU A 49 4.24 -13.26 5.66
N GLU A 50 4.36 -12.07 5.08
CA GLU A 50 4.39 -10.80 5.81
C GLU A 50 3.56 -9.77 5.04
N ILE A 51 2.97 -8.84 5.77
CA ILE A 51 2.26 -7.69 5.22
C ILE A 51 2.54 -6.47 6.08
N ALA A 52 2.89 -5.37 5.44
CA ALA A 52 2.99 -4.08 6.09
C ALA A 52 2.09 -3.04 5.41
N ALA A 53 1.68 -2.05 6.18
CA ALA A 53 0.89 -0.94 5.70
C ALA A 53 1.38 0.36 6.33
N VAL A 54 1.59 1.39 5.50
CA VAL A 54 1.89 2.75 5.97
C VAL A 54 0.82 3.70 5.48
N THR A 55 0.16 4.39 6.40
CA THR A 55 -0.80 5.45 6.07
C THR A 55 -0.05 6.73 5.71
N VAL A 56 -0.60 7.52 4.81
CA VAL A 56 -0.01 8.79 4.37
C VAL A 56 -0.81 9.95 4.97
N GLY A 57 -0.09 10.83 5.66
CA GLY A 57 -0.61 12.10 6.15
C GLY A 57 -0.33 13.27 5.20
N MET A 58 -0.97 14.40 5.45
CA MET A 58 -0.73 15.66 4.75
C MET A 58 -0.67 16.79 5.79
N ASP A 59 0.35 17.63 5.70
CA ASP A 59 0.53 18.79 6.57
C ASP A 59 -0.29 20.01 6.09
N GLU A 60 -0.18 21.10 6.84
CA GLU A 60 -0.87 22.36 6.54
C GLU A 60 -0.38 23.01 5.23
N GLN A 61 0.85 22.70 4.79
CA GLN A 61 1.43 23.15 3.52
C GLN A 61 0.99 22.27 2.35
N GLY A 62 0.26 21.16 2.64
CA GLY A 62 -0.18 20.15 1.67
C GLY A 62 0.95 19.23 1.22
N LEU A 63 2.01 19.08 2.02
CA LEU A 63 3.07 18.10 1.81
C LEU A 63 2.68 16.77 2.44
N LEU A 64 2.97 15.69 1.73
CA LEU A 64 2.71 14.34 2.20
C LEU A 64 3.85 13.84 3.08
N TYR A 65 3.49 13.02 4.07
CA TYR A 65 4.45 12.33 4.94
C TYR A 65 3.94 10.93 5.33
N PRO A 66 4.85 9.95 5.54
CA PRO A 66 4.49 8.67 6.16
C PRO A 66 3.99 8.90 7.58
N GLN A 67 2.90 8.23 7.98
CA GLN A 67 2.27 8.46 9.30
C GLN A 67 2.37 7.24 10.20
N ASP A 68 1.45 6.30 10.10
CA ASP A 68 1.39 5.13 10.97
C ASP A 68 1.83 3.89 10.20
N THR A 69 2.72 3.08 10.78
CA THR A 69 3.14 1.78 10.25
C THR A 69 2.44 0.65 11.01
N LEU A 70 1.83 -0.28 10.27
CA LEU A 70 1.35 -1.56 10.76
C LEU A 70 2.14 -2.68 10.08
N PHE A 71 2.46 -3.72 10.85
CA PHE A 71 3.21 -4.86 10.34
C PHE A 71 2.70 -6.15 10.98
N TYR A 72 2.49 -7.18 10.15
CA TYR A 72 2.10 -8.52 10.60
C TYR A 72 2.91 -9.58 9.87
N ARG A 73 3.41 -10.55 10.63
CA ARG A 73 3.80 -11.85 10.10
C ARG A 73 2.56 -12.71 10.00
N VAL A 74 2.40 -13.37 8.87
CA VAL A 74 1.18 -14.09 8.53
C VAL A 74 1.44 -15.58 8.50
N GLU A 75 0.55 -16.36 9.10
CA GLU A 75 0.58 -17.83 8.99
C GLU A 75 0.17 -18.24 7.57
N PRO A 76 0.90 -19.17 6.91
CA PRO A 76 0.48 -19.73 5.65
C PRO A 76 -0.94 -20.31 5.75
N PHE A 77 -1.81 -20.03 4.78
CA PHE A 77 -3.11 -20.67 4.74
C PHE A 77 -3.00 -22.17 4.44
N ALA A 78 -4.03 -22.96 4.79
CA ALA A 78 -4.02 -24.42 4.60
C ALA A 78 -3.86 -24.78 3.12
N GLY A 79 -2.81 -25.54 2.79
CA GLY A 79 -2.49 -25.94 1.42
C GLY A 79 -1.75 -24.89 0.61
N ALA A 80 -1.29 -23.81 1.23
CA ALA A 80 -0.46 -22.81 0.55
C ALA A 80 0.85 -23.40 0.05
N ASN A 81 1.25 -23.01 -1.15
CA ASN A 81 2.58 -23.30 -1.66
C ASN A 81 3.60 -22.31 -1.08
N ILE A 82 4.80 -22.79 -0.80
CA ILE A 82 5.96 -21.99 -0.37
C ILE A 82 7.18 -22.49 -1.09
N GLU A 83 7.70 -21.69 -1.99
CA GLU A 83 8.90 -22.00 -2.75
C GLU A 83 10.16 -21.80 -1.87
N PRO A 84 11.07 -22.78 -1.80
CA PRO A 84 12.30 -22.61 -1.04
C PRO A 84 13.12 -21.38 -1.46
N ALA A 85 13.13 -21.05 -2.76
CA ALA A 85 13.81 -19.87 -3.27
C ALA A 85 13.23 -18.55 -2.73
N ALA A 86 11.91 -18.49 -2.49
CA ALA A 86 11.26 -17.32 -1.89
C ALA A 86 11.70 -17.13 -0.44
N LEU A 87 11.80 -18.20 0.35
CA LEU A 87 12.31 -18.14 1.73
C LEU A 87 13.80 -17.79 1.80
N GLU A 88 14.60 -18.28 0.85
CA GLU A 88 16.01 -17.92 0.74
C GLU A 88 16.18 -16.43 0.41
N PHE A 89 15.35 -15.91 -0.49
CA PHE A 89 15.38 -14.51 -0.91
C PHE A 89 14.97 -13.55 0.21
N THR A 90 13.85 -13.84 0.91
CA THR A 90 13.32 -12.99 1.98
C THR A 90 14.01 -13.22 3.33
N GLY A 91 14.71 -14.35 3.50
CA GLY A 91 15.28 -14.75 4.78
C GLY A 91 14.27 -15.16 5.84
N ILE A 92 12.99 -15.32 5.49
CA ILE A 92 11.91 -15.67 6.41
C ILE A 92 12.08 -17.12 6.92
N LYS A 93 12.13 -17.26 8.25
CA LYS A 93 12.19 -18.56 8.95
C LYS A 93 10.82 -18.87 9.55
N LEU A 94 10.07 -19.76 8.91
CA LEU A 94 8.69 -20.10 9.30
C LEU A 94 8.59 -20.74 10.67
N ASP A 95 9.58 -21.55 11.04
CA ASP A 95 9.68 -22.31 12.29
C ASP A 95 10.34 -21.53 13.43
N HIS A 96 10.69 -20.26 13.23
CA HIS A 96 11.33 -19.46 14.27
C HIS A 96 10.37 -19.22 15.46
N PRO A 97 10.72 -19.62 16.68
CA PRO A 97 9.81 -19.59 17.85
C PRO A 97 9.31 -18.18 18.20
N LEU A 98 10.05 -17.13 17.83
CA LEU A 98 9.66 -15.74 18.07
C LEU A 98 9.03 -15.07 16.82
N ARG A 99 8.62 -15.85 15.82
CA ARG A 99 8.00 -15.29 14.62
C ARG A 99 6.66 -14.61 14.94
N MET A 100 5.92 -15.14 15.92
CA MET A 100 4.63 -14.59 16.38
C MET A 100 3.68 -14.24 15.19
N ALA A 101 3.59 -15.15 14.22
CA ALA A 101 2.70 -14.99 13.09
C ALA A 101 1.23 -15.11 13.53
N VAL A 102 0.35 -14.42 12.84
CA VAL A 102 -1.09 -14.46 13.07
C VAL A 102 -1.83 -14.99 11.84
N PRO A 103 -3.05 -15.52 11.98
CA PRO A 103 -3.86 -15.90 10.84
C PRO A 103 -4.05 -14.73 9.86
N GLU A 104 -4.07 -15.03 8.56
CA GLU A 104 -4.26 -14.05 7.47
C GLU A 104 -5.48 -13.14 7.71
N GLN A 105 -6.60 -13.72 8.14
CA GLN A 105 -7.84 -13.00 8.47
C GLN A 105 -7.63 -11.96 9.58
N GLN A 106 -6.83 -12.27 10.61
CA GLN A 106 -6.56 -11.35 11.70
C GLN A 106 -5.71 -10.17 11.22
N ALA A 107 -4.60 -10.44 10.52
CA ALA A 107 -3.72 -9.41 9.97
C ALA A 107 -4.50 -8.42 9.09
N LEU A 108 -5.29 -8.93 8.14
CA LEU A 108 -6.10 -8.09 7.25
C LEU A 108 -7.18 -7.31 8.01
N THR A 109 -7.86 -7.93 8.97
CA THR A 109 -8.91 -7.25 9.75
C THR A 109 -8.36 -6.07 10.52
N ASP A 110 -7.19 -6.22 11.13
CA ASP A 110 -6.55 -5.18 11.93
C ASP A 110 -6.00 -4.04 11.05
N ILE A 111 -5.33 -4.37 9.95
CA ILE A 111 -4.89 -3.39 8.95
C ILE A 111 -6.11 -2.61 8.41
N PHE A 112 -7.15 -3.30 7.98
CA PHE A 112 -8.33 -2.64 7.39
C PHE A 112 -9.11 -1.79 8.39
N ARG A 113 -9.10 -2.16 9.67
CA ARG A 113 -9.66 -1.31 10.74
C ARG A 113 -8.91 0.01 10.83
N SER A 114 -7.58 -0.04 10.85
CA SER A 114 -6.72 1.15 10.91
C SER A 114 -6.84 1.99 9.64
N VAL A 115 -6.83 1.37 8.47
CA VAL A 115 -6.99 2.07 7.18
C VAL A 115 -8.35 2.78 7.11
N ARG A 116 -9.46 2.12 7.51
CA ARG A 116 -10.79 2.78 7.55
C ARG A 116 -10.82 3.98 8.51
N LYS A 117 -10.12 3.88 9.65
CA LYS A 117 -10.00 5.01 10.57
C LYS A 117 -9.22 6.16 9.91
N ALA A 118 -8.11 5.88 9.26
CA ALA A 118 -7.30 6.88 8.54
C ALA A 118 -8.09 7.54 7.39
N VAL A 119 -8.79 6.74 6.57
CA VAL A 119 -9.67 7.24 5.49
C VAL A 119 -10.70 8.23 6.04
N LYS A 120 -11.38 7.87 7.15
CA LYS A 120 -12.35 8.75 7.80
C LYS A 120 -11.71 10.02 8.35
N SER A 121 -10.57 9.92 9.01
CA SER A 121 -9.85 11.07 9.59
C SER A 121 -9.34 12.02 8.50
N ALA A 122 -8.90 11.49 7.35
CA ALA A 122 -8.46 12.27 6.21
C ALA A 122 -9.62 12.90 5.41
N GLY A 123 -10.88 12.62 5.76
CA GLY A 123 -12.05 13.09 5.01
C GLY A 123 -12.17 12.45 3.62
N CYS A 124 -11.53 11.30 3.42
CA CYS A 124 -11.55 10.55 2.18
C CYS A 124 -12.70 9.54 2.13
N LYS A 125 -13.05 9.08 0.93
CA LYS A 125 -14.10 8.07 0.72
C LYS A 125 -13.55 6.65 0.83
N ARG A 126 -12.33 6.41 0.34
CA ARG A 126 -11.72 5.10 0.18
C ARG A 126 -10.19 5.19 0.22
N ALA A 127 -9.50 4.08 0.45
CA ALA A 127 -8.06 3.99 0.28
C ALA A 127 -7.70 3.60 -1.16
N ILE A 128 -6.54 4.09 -1.63
CA ILE A 128 -5.89 3.60 -2.84
C ILE A 128 -4.54 2.99 -2.45
N LEU A 129 -4.27 1.78 -2.92
CA LEU A 129 -3.00 1.09 -2.67
C LEU A 129 -1.86 1.82 -3.38
N VAL A 130 -0.76 2.00 -2.66
CA VAL A 130 0.53 2.41 -3.20
C VAL A 130 1.50 1.25 -2.97
N GLY A 131 2.29 0.87 -3.98
CA GLY A 131 3.30 -0.18 -3.86
C GLY A 131 4.44 0.02 -4.84
N HIS A 132 5.54 -0.69 -4.65
CA HIS A 132 6.64 -0.71 -5.62
C HIS A 132 6.51 -1.97 -6.49
N ASN A 133 6.03 -1.82 -7.73
CA ASN A 133 5.40 -2.85 -8.56
C ASN A 133 4.05 -3.31 -7.98
N SER A 134 3.22 -2.35 -7.67
CA SER A 134 1.98 -2.44 -6.88
C SER A 134 0.97 -3.50 -7.33
N SER A 135 1.04 -3.97 -8.57
CA SER A 135 0.19 -5.05 -9.07
C SER A 135 0.42 -6.38 -8.35
N PHE A 136 1.65 -6.62 -7.87
CA PHE A 136 2.00 -7.80 -7.09
C PHE A 136 1.31 -7.76 -5.73
N ASP A 137 1.49 -6.69 -4.98
CA ASP A 137 0.90 -6.52 -3.65
C ASP A 137 -0.63 -6.53 -3.70
N LEU A 138 -1.20 -5.82 -4.68
CA LEU A 138 -2.64 -5.79 -4.90
C LEU A 138 -3.21 -7.17 -5.23
N GLY A 139 -2.48 -7.97 -6.02
CA GLY A 139 -2.83 -9.35 -6.34
C GLY A 139 -2.92 -10.23 -5.10
N PHE A 140 -1.88 -10.24 -4.26
CA PHE A 140 -1.87 -11.00 -3.00
C PHE A 140 -2.92 -10.50 -2.01
N LEU A 141 -3.06 -9.17 -1.87
CA LEU A 141 -4.08 -8.59 -1.00
C LEU A 141 -5.50 -9.03 -1.42
N ASN A 142 -5.83 -8.94 -2.72
CA ASN A 142 -7.14 -9.34 -3.23
C ASN A 142 -7.39 -10.86 -3.07
N ALA A 143 -6.38 -11.69 -3.31
CA ALA A 143 -6.48 -13.13 -3.10
C ALA A 143 -6.72 -13.48 -1.62
N ALA A 144 -6.02 -12.82 -0.70
CA ALA A 144 -6.21 -12.99 0.74
C ALA A 144 -7.59 -12.50 1.21
N ILE A 145 -8.08 -11.37 0.69
CA ILE A 145 -9.43 -10.87 0.94
C ILE A 145 -10.50 -11.91 0.52
N ALA A 146 -10.33 -12.51 -0.66
CA ALA A 146 -11.24 -13.50 -1.17
C ALA A 146 -11.23 -14.79 -0.32
N ARG A 147 -10.04 -15.29 0.05
CA ARG A 147 -9.89 -16.47 0.93
C ARG A 147 -10.52 -16.26 2.30
N CYS A 148 -10.32 -15.07 2.86
CA CYS A 148 -10.86 -14.72 4.17
C CYS A 148 -12.31 -14.22 4.14
N GLU A 149 -12.95 -14.16 2.98
CA GLU A 149 -14.33 -13.68 2.78
C GLU A 149 -14.60 -12.29 3.37
N ILE A 150 -13.60 -11.39 3.30
CA ILE A 150 -13.69 -10.05 3.88
C ILE A 150 -14.55 -9.15 2.98
N LYS A 151 -15.75 -8.81 3.43
CA LYS A 151 -16.74 -8.02 2.68
C LYS A 151 -16.47 -6.50 2.69
N ARG A 152 -15.75 -5.96 3.69
CA ARG A 152 -15.54 -4.53 3.88
C ARG A 152 -14.09 -4.14 3.58
N ASN A 153 -13.67 -4.34 2.33
CA ASN A 153 -12.37 -3.91 1.85
C ASN A 153 -12.31 -2.36 1.76
N PRO A 154 -11.37 -1.69 2.44
CA PRO A 154 -11.21 -0.24 2.35
C PRO A 154 -10.52 0.22 1.07
N PHE A 155 -9.84 -0.67 0.34
CA PHE A 155 -9.06 -0.33 -0.84
C PHE A 155 -9.90 -0.33 -2.11
N HIS A 156 -9.48 0.49 -3.08
CA HIS A 156 -9.96 0.38 -4.45
C HIS A 156 -9.58 -1.00 -5.02
N PRO A 157 -10.50 -1.72 -5.67
CA PRO A 157 -10.26 -3.12 -6.02
C PRO A 157 -9.20 -3.35 -7.10
N PHE A 158 -8.92 -2.37 -7.95
CA PHE A 158 -7.99 -2.50 -9.09
C PHE A 158 -7.12 -1.26 -9.36
N SER A 159 -7.44 -0.10 -8.79
CA SER A 159 -6.60 1.10 -8.97
C SER A 159 -5.52 1.14 -7.89
N SER A 160 -4.30 1.45 -8.31
CA SER A 160 -3.15 1.63 -7.41
C SER A 160 -2.19 2.70 -7.94
N PHE A 161 -1.35 3.23 -7.08
CA PHE A 161 -0.17 4.00 -7.48
C PHE A 161 1.06 3.08 -7.45
N ASP A 162 1.83 3.09 -8.52
CA ASP A 162 3.06 2.30 -8.64
C ASP A 162 4.28 3.20 -8.53
N THR A 163 5.02 3.06 -7.43
CA THR A 163 6.22 3.86 -7.18
C THR A 163 7.40 3.50 -8.09
N ALA A 164 7.46 2.28 -8.66
CA ALA A 164 8.45 1.95 -9.67
C ALA A 164 8.25 2.80 -10.93
N THR A 165 7.00 2.95 -11.37
CA THR A 165 6.64 3.82 -12.49
C THR A 165 6.91 5.30 -12.17
N LEU A 166 6.47 5.77 -11.00
CA LEU A 166 6.68 7.16 -10.57
C LEU A 166 8.17 7.51 -10.42
N ALA A 167 8.97 6.61 -9.83
CA ALA A 167 10.41 6.80 -9.68
C ALA A 167 11.14 6.69 -11.02
N GLY A 168 10.66 5.84 -11.93
CA GLY A 168 11.13 5.80 -13.31
C GLY A 168 10.98 7.14 -14.01
N LEU A 169 9.84 7.81 -13.79
CA LEU A 169 9.59 9.16 -14.32
C LEU A 169 10.42 10.23 -13.61
N ALA A 170 10.46 10.21 -12.28
CA ALA A 170 11.06 11.29 -11.47
C ALA A 170 12.59 11.22 -11.39
N TYR A 171 13.17 10.01 -11.43
CA TYR A 171 14.59 9.75 -11.14
C TYR A 171 15.27 8.82 -12.15
N GLY A 172 14.56 8.28 -13.13
CA GLY A 172 15.09 7.30 -14.07
C GLY A 172 15.45 5.95 -13.42
N GLN A 173 14.84 5.61 -12.27
CA GLN A 173 15.13 4.41 -11.49
C GLN A 173 13.85 3.63 -11.19
N THR A 174 13.89 2.31 -11.35
CA THR A 174 12.73 1.42 -11.14
C THR A 174 12.96 0.36 -10.05
N VAL A 175 14.16 0.31 -9.47
CA VAL A 175 14.51 -0.57 -8.35
C VAL A 175 14.46 0.26 -7.07
N LEU A 176 13.73 -0.18 -6.05
CA LEU A 176 13.46 0.57 -4.84
C LEU A 176 14.71 1.18 -4.21
N ALA A 177 15.74 0.38 -3.95
CA ALA A 177 17.00 0.84 -3.37
C ALA A 177 17.66 1.96 -4.19
N LYS A 178 17.67 1.82 -5.52
CA LYS A 178 18.26 2.82 -6.43
C LYS A 178 17.40 4.08 -6.53
N ALA A 179 16.09 3.92 -6.49
CA ALA A 179 15.14 5.02 -6.49
C ALA A 179 15.25 5.84 -5.19
N CYS A 180 15.34 5.17 -4.03
CA CYS A 180 15.60 5.82 -2.74
C CYS A 180 16.92 6.58 -2.76
N GLN A 181 18.01 5.97 -3.21
CA GLN A 181 19.31 6.62 -3.34
C GLN A 181 19.25 7.86 -4.24
N ALA A 182 18.59 7.78 -5.39
CA ALA A 182 18.43 8.90 -6.32
C ALA A 182 17.55 10.04 -5.74
N ALA A 183 16.62 9.68 -4.85
CA ALA A 183 15.77 10.61 -4.12
C ALA A 183 16.43 11.21 -2.86
N GLY A 184 17.65 10.76 -2.50
CA GLY A 184 18.32 11.18 -1.26
C GLY A 184 17.76 10.54 0.01
N ILE A 185 17.08 9.41 -0.13
CA ILE A 185 16.52 8.61 0.97
C ILE A 185 17.54 7.54 1.36
N ASP A 186 17.89 7.47 2.64
CA ASP A 186 18.78 6.43 3.16
C ASP A 186 18.15 5.05 3.01
N PHE A 187 18.90 4.10 2.43
CA PHE A 187 18.47 2.73 2.21
C PHE A 187 19.55 1.75 2.68
N ASP A 188 19.24 0.97 3.72
CA ASP A 188 20.12 -0.09 4.20
C ASP A 188 19.75 -1.43 3.54
N GLY A 189 20.59 -1.90 2.62
CA GLY A 189 20.36 -3.17 1.92
C GLY A 189 20.34 -4.41 2.82
N ARG A 190 20.74 -4.31 4.09
CA ARG A 190 20.66 -5.42 5.07
C ARG A 190 19.25 -5.57 5.65
N GLU A 191 18.47 -4.49 5.65
CA GLU A 191 17.08 -4.45 6.12
C GLU A 191 16.09 -4.72 4.98
N ALA A 192 16.56 -4.65 3.72
CA ALA A 192 15.74 -4.93 2.55
C ALA A 192 15.15 -6.34 2.59
N HIS A 193 14.03 -6.51 1.87
CA HIS A 193 13.24 -7.76 1.83
C HIS A 193 12.59 -8.12 3.17
N THR A 194 12.22 -7.09 3.93
CA THR A 194 11.25 -7.20 5.01
C THR A 194 10.08 -6.28 4.67
N ALA A 195 8.85 -6.80 4.69
CA ALA A 195 7.68 -6.03 4.31
C ALA A 195 7.61 -4.69 5.06
N ARG A 196 8.00 -4.65 6.32
CA ARG A 196 8.01 -3.42 7.11
C ARG A 196 8.95 -2.36 6.56
N TYR A 197 10.23 -2.73 6.35
CA TYR A 197 11.25 -1.78 5.89
C TYR A 197 10.94 -1.27 4.48
N ASP A 198 10.60 -2.20 3.57
CA ASP A 198 10.34 -1.85 2.17
C ASP A 198 9.07 -1.00 2.05
N THR A 199 8.02 -1.24 2.88
CA THR A 199 6.84 -0.36 2.95
C THR A 199 7.19 1.03 3.44
N GLU A 200 7.99 1.17 4.51
CA GLU A 200 8.41 2.47 5.05
C GLU A 200 9.22 3.25 4.00
N LYS A 201 10.16 2.60 3.31
CA LYS A 201 10.95 3.23 2.24
C LYS A 201 10.14 3.58 1.00
N THR A 202 9.20 2.73 0.62
CA THR A 202 8.24 3.03 -0.45
C THR A 202 7.35 4.23 -0.10
N ALA A 203 6.95 4.37 1.17
CA ALA A 203 6.16 5.51 1.63
C ALA A 203 6.97 6.83 1.60
N GLU A 204 8.23 6.81 2.06
CA GLU A 204 9.13 7.96 1.94
C GLU A 204 9.31 8.36 0.47
N LEU A 205 9.56 7.38 -0.41
CA LEU A 205 9.74 7.60 -1.84
C LEU A 205 8.49 8.19 -2.51
N PHE A 206 7.31 7.62 -2.23
CA PHE A 206 6.03 8.13 -2.75
C PHE A 206 5.78 9.57 -2.32
N CYS A 207 5.89 9.84 -1.02
CA CYS A 207 5.70 11.19 -0.49
C CYS A 207 6.70 12.18 -1.11
N GLY A 208 7.97 11.80 -1.20
CA GLY A 208 9.02 12.64 -1.79
C GLY A 208 8.74 12.98 -3.26
N ILE A 209 8.32 12.01 -4.07
CA ILE A 209 7.98 12.23 -5.49
C ILE A 209 6.78 13.19 -5.62
N VAL A 210 5.70 12.93 -4.86
CA VAL A 210 4.49 13.78 -4.92
C VAL A 210 4.78 15.19 -4.42
N ASN A 211 5.58 15.35 -3.38
CA ASN A 211 5.97 16.66 -2.84
C ASN A 211 6.84 17.42 -3.84
N ARG A 212 7.84 16.76 -4.43
CA ARG A 212 8.67 17.36 -5.49
C ARG A 212 7.82 17.81 -6.68
N TRP A 213 6.85 17.02 -7.11
CA TRP A 213 5.93 17.42 -8.17
C TRP A 213 5.15 18.69 -7.81
N LYS A 214 4.66 18.76 -6.58
CA LYS A 214 3.98 19.96 -6.07
C LYS A 214 4.88 21.19 -6.09
N GLU A 215 6.14 21.08 -5.64
CA GLU A 215 7.13 22.17 -5.64
C GLU A 215 7.47 22.67 -7.05
N MET A 216 7.39 21.78 -8.05
CA MET A 216 7.59 22.13 -9.47
C MET A 216 6.37 22.81 -10.13
N GLY A 217 5.33 23.13 -9.38
CA GLY A 217 4.11 23.75 -9.86
C GLY A 217 2.86 22.84 -9.77
N GLY A 218 3.06 21.53 -9.56
CA GLY A 218 1.98 20.59 -9.34
C GLY A 218 1.01 20.46 -10.52
N TRP A 219 -0.26 20.41 -10.19
CA TRP A 219 -1.39 20.46 -11.13
C TRP A 219 -2.32 21.60 -10.73
N GLU A 220 -3.07 22.11 -11.67
CA GLU A 220 -4.13 23.07 -11.38
C GLU A 220 -5.17 22.42 -10.46
N GLU A 221 -5.55 23.12 -9.39
CA GLU A 221 -6.70 22.70 -8.60
C GLU A 221 -7.95 22.94 -9.45
N PHE A 222 -8.61 21.87 -9.85
CA PHE A 222 -9.93 21.99 -10.44
C PHE A 222 -10.91 22.32 -9.32
N ASP A 223 -11.52 23.49 -9.39
CA ASP A 223 -12.69 23.82 -8.56
C ASP A 223 -13.84 22.90 -9.00
N ASP A 224 -14.26 22.02 -8.08
CA ASP A 224 -15.42 21.13 -8.24
C ASP A 224 -16.74 21.91 -8.09
#